data_7761607518d6f4e4f205a9523d181177
#
_entry.id   7761607518d6f4e4f205a9523d181177
#
_cell.length_a   1.000
_cell.length_b   1.000
_cell.length_c   1.000
_cell.angle_alpha   90.00
_cell.angle_beta   90.00
_cell.angle_gamma   90.00
#
_symmetry.space_group_name_H-M   'P 1'
#
loop_
_entity.id
_entity.type
_entity.pdbx_description
1 polymer ?
#
loop_
_entity_poly.entity_id
_entity_poly.type
_entity_poly.pdbx_seq_one_letter_code
_entity_poly.pdbx_strand_id
1 'polypeptide(L)'
;MTLLGRVTFLLLLMLPLECWPQNPQSPAPPSDNPSSNQTTTQKNPWQYSLTVSGYLIEGEDGYAQPVLMANRKWLHLEARYNYENFRTGSLWMGYNFTWGKTWQFEVTPMVGGVFGRTDGIAPGCEASLTWKKVNFSISNEYVFDTTSKSGNFYYTWPQITYQLNTWLNFGGVAQRTRVFQTKLGVQRGFFVGLQHKELSFTTYVFDPGTSSTSVVLEVGASF
;
A
#
# COMPACT_ATOMS: atom_id res chain seq x y z
N MET A 1 1.34 3.75 -32.59
CA MET A 1 2.73 3.57 -32.10
C MET A 1 2.60 2.96 -30.74
N THR A 2 2.92 1.69 -30.64
CA THR A 2 2.63 0.82 -29.51
C THR A 2 3.53 1.11 -28.31
N LEU A 3 2.98 1.06 -27.10
CA LEU A 3 3.60 1.28 -25.79
C LEU A 3 4.87 0.43 -25.55
N LEU A 4 5.08 -0.62 -26.36
CA LEU A 4 6.23 -1.53 -26.23
C LEU A 4 7.60 -0.92 -26.57
N GLY A 5 7.65 0.27 -27.15
CA GLY A 5 8.90 0.89 -27.62
C GLY A 5 9.65 1.75 -26.58
N ARG A 6 9.13 1.94 -25.36
CA ARG A 6 9.73 2.84 -24.36
C ARG A 6 10.08 2.19 -23.01
N VAL A 7 9.92 0.90 -22.86
CA VAL A 7 10.28 0.16 -21.62
C VAL A 7 11.62 -0.57 -21.81
N THR A 8 12.54 -0.03 -22.55
CA THR A 8 13.91 -0.54 -22.58
C THR A 8 14.77 0.41 -21.77
N PHE A 9 15.15 0.00 -20.61
CA PHE A 9 16.27 0.38 -19.77
C PHE A 9 15.91 0.63 -18.31
N LEU A 10 16.10 -0.36 -17.50
CA LEU A 10 16.96 -0.34 -16.31
C LEU A 10 17.06 -1.73 -15.71
N LEU A 11 17.80 -2.60 -16.43
CA LEU A 11 18.28 -3.84 -15.84
C LEU A 11 19.80 -3.71 -15.76
N LEU A 12 20.30 -3.18 -14.66
CA LEU A 12 21.74 -3.26 -14.41
C LEU A 12 22.05 -3.36 -12.92
N LEU A 13 22.82 -4.43 -12.62
CA LEU A 13 23.66 -4.68 -11.45
C LEU A 13 22.96 -5.09 -10.15
N MET A 14 22.73 -6.39 -10.03
CA MET A 14 22.67 -7.08 -8.75
C MET A 14 23.92 -7.96 -8.59
N LEU A 15 24.85 -7.54 -7.73
CA LEU A 15 25.86 -8.41 -7.12
C LEU A 15 25.27 -9.06 -5.87
N PRO A 16 25.60 -10.33 -5.58
CA PRO A 16 25.03 -11.02 -4.42
C PRO A 16 25.66 -10.52 -3.13
N LEU A 17 24.88 -9.99 -2.23
CA LEU A 17 25.24 -9.78 -0.84
C LEU A 17 24.31 -10.59 0.05
N GLU A 18 24.93 -11.28 0.97
CA GLU A 18 24.48 -12.37 1.80
C GLU A 18 23.14 -12.15 2.55
N CYS A 19 22.40 -13.26 2.63
CA CYS A 19 21.13 -13.42 3.34
C CYS A 19 21.21 -13.03 4.82
N TRP A 20 20.31 -12.11 5.23
CA TRP A 20 19.77 -12.14 6.59
C TRP A 20 18.25 -12.05 6.51
N PRO A 21 17.53 -12.92 7.23
CA PRO A 21 16.09 -12.97 7.17
C PRO A 21 15.51 -11.79 7.94
N GLN A 22 14.80 -10.93 7.27
CA GLN A 22 13.88 -10.01 7.94
C GLN A 22 12.48 -10.60 7.88
N ASN A 23 12.05 -10.93 9.06
CA ASN A 23 10.79 -11.51 9.41
C ASN A 23 9.73 -10.39 9.53
N PRO A 24 8.55 -10.49 8.94
CA PRO A 24 7.40 -9.82 9.51
C PRO A 24 7.22 -10.44 10.89
N GLN A 25 7.24 -9.64 11.94
CA GLN A 25 7.39 -10.00 13.34
C GLN A 25 6.55 -11.23 13.75
N SER A 26 7.19 -12.40 13.76
CA SER A 26 6.75 -13.54 14.59
C SER A 26 7.15 -13.27 16.02
N PRO A 27 6.30 -13.55 17.00
CA PRO A 27 6.68 -13.49 18.41
C PRO A 27 7.74 -14.54 18.71
N ALA A 28 8.83 -14.11 19.35
CA ALA A 28 9.90 -14.97 19.84
C ALA A 28 9.36 -16.01 20.84
N PRO A 29 9.93 -17.25 20.86
CA PRO A 29 9.59 -18.24 21.86
C PRO A 29 10.07 -17.81 23.25
N PRO A 30 9.41 -18.23 24.33
CA PRO A 30 9.81 -17.88 25.68
C PRO A 30 11.13 -18.56 26.04
N SER A 31 12.15 -17.79 26.36
CA SER A 31 13.37 -18.27 26.98
C SER A 31 13.24 -18.13 28.48
N ASP A 32 13.12 -19.27 29.17
CA ASP A 32 13.30 -19.36 30.59
C ASP A 32 14.79 -19.10 30.96
N ASN A 33 15.06 -17.96 31.56
CA ASN A 33 16.18 -17.84 32.51
C ASN A 33 15.95 -16.67 33.48
N PRO A 34 16.01 -16.87 34.79
CA PRO A 34 15.77 -15.82 35.76
C PRO A 34 17.08 -15.09 36.09
N SER A 35 16.99 -13.79 36.22
CA SER A 35 17.92 -12.91 36.92
C SER A 35 18.65 -11.88 36.07
N SER A 36 18.02 -10.73 35.99
CA SER A 36 18.60 -9.44 36.42
C SER A 36 17.59 -8.34 36.14
N ASN A 37 17.21 -7.61 37.20
CA ASN A 37 16.39 -6.40 37.14
C ASN A 37 17.11 -5.32 36.35
N GLN A 38 16.88 -5.27 35.03
CA GLN A 38 17.00 -4.08 34.23
C GLN A 38 15.63 -3.81 33.65
N THR A 39 14.93 -2.86 34.25
CA THR A 39 13.75 -2.23 33.64
C THR A 39 14.23 -1.45 32.43
N THR A 40 14.53 -2.15 31.33
CA THR A 40 14.63 -1.55 30.02
C THR A 40 13.22 -1.16 29.64
N THR A 41 12.92 0.11 29.77
CA THR A 41 11.75 0.74 29.15
C THR A 41 11.86 0.43 27.66
N GLN A 42 11.14 -0.58 27.19
CA GLN A 42 11.10 -0.98 25.79
C GLN A 42 10.48 0.20 25.05
N LYS A 43 11.34 1.08 24.52
CA LYS A 43 10.90 2.14 23.62
C LYS A 43 10.21 1.45 22.44
N ASN A 44 8.91 1.63 22.32
CA ASN A 44 8.19 1.23 21.12
C ASN A 44 8.42 2.36 20.10
N PRO A 45 9.36 2.18 19.16
CA PRO A 45 9.73 3.23 18.22
C PRO A 45 8.59 3.51 17.24
N TRP A 46 8.59 4.69 16.65
CA TRP A 46 7.79 4.95 15.47
C TRP A 46 8.31 4.10 14.30
N GLN A 47 7.41 3.61 13.49
CA GLN A 47 7.67 2.93 12.23
C GLN A 47 7.16 3.83 11.12
N TYR A 48 8.01 4.15 10.16
CA TYR A 48 7.66 4.99 9.03
C TYR A 48 7.75 4.18 7.75
N SER A 49 6.90 4.50 6.79
CA SER A 49 7.04 4.02 5.42
C SER A 49 6.65 5.11 4.43
N LEU A 50 7.35 5.13 3.32
CA LEU A 50 7.04 5.97 2.17
C LEU A 50 6.86 5.08 0.96
N THR A 51 5.73 5.22 0.30
CA THR A 51 5.43 4.55 -0.96
C THR A 51 5.18 5.62 -2.02
N VAL A 52 5.73 5.43 -3.20
CA VAL A 52 5.48 6.29 -4.35
C VAL A 52 5.07 5.43 -5.52
N SER A 53 3.84 5.57 -5.98
CA SER A 53 3.29 4.88 -7.13
C SER A 53 3.27 5.82 -8.34
N GLY A 54 3.91 5.41 -9.43
CA GLY A 54 3.90 6.10 -10.72
C GLY A 54 2.89 5.45 -11.65
N TYR A 55 1.88 6.19 -12.05
CA TYR A 55 0.83 5.73 -12.95
C TYR A 55 1.17 6.05 -14.39
N LEU A 56 1.20 5.03 -15.25
CA LEU A 56 1.41 5.12 -16.68
C LEU A 56 0.15 4.65 -17.39
N ILE A 57 -0.54 5.57 -18.06
CA ILE A 57 -1.83 5.34 -18.70
C ILE A 57 -1.68 5.66 -20.17
N GLU A 58 -2.21 4.80 -21.03
CA GLU A 58 -2.14 5.02 -22.47
C GLU A 58 -3.00 6.24 -22.87
N GLY A 59 -2.35 7.21 -23.52
CA GLY A 59 -3.03 8.43 -24.00
C GLY A 59 -3.25 9.53 -22.97
N GLU A 60 -2.77 9.35 -21.72
CA GLU A 60 -2.87 10.35 -20.66
C GLU A 60 -1.49 10.72 -20.11
N ASP A 61 -1.40 11.88 -19.46
CA ASP A 61 -0.21 12.26 -18.69
C ASP A 61 -0.09 11.39 -17.45
N GLY A 62 1.07 10.76 -17.26
CA GLY A 62 1.36 10.01 -16.07
C GLY A 62 1.46 10.92 -14.83
N TYR A 63 1.22 10.35 -13.65
CA TYR A 63 1.34 11.09 -12.38
C TYR A 63 1.95 10.21 -11.28
N ALA A 64 2.46 10.88 -10.24
CA ALA A 64 2.98 10.22 -9.04
C ALA A 64 1.99 10.36 -7.89
N GLN A 65 1.92 9.31 -7.07
CA GLN A 65 1.06 9.18 -5.90
C GLN A 65 1.92 8.80 -4.69
N PRO A 66 2.49 9.75 -3.96
CA PRO A 66 3.19 9.48 -2.72
C PRO A 66 2.21 9.26 -1.56
N VAL A 67 2.54 8.29 -0.71
CA VAL A 67 1.88 7.98 0.57
C VAL A 67 2.96 7.84 1.64
N LEU A 68 2.88 8.65 2.67
CA LEU A 68 3.72 8.57 3.87
C LEU A 68 2.87 8.03 5.02
N MET A 69 3.33 6.98 5.68
CA MET A 69 2.70 6.39 6.86
C MET A 69 3.60 6.52 8.08
N ALA A 70 2.99 6.64 9.25
CA ALA A 70 3.65 6.60 10.54
C ALA A 70 2.81 5.81 11.54
N ASN A 71 3.37 4.72 12.06
CA ASN A 71 2.71 3.83 13.00
C ASN A 71 3.40 3.85 14.36
N ARG A 72 2.63 3.87 15.44
CA ARG A 72 3.14 3.67 16.79
C ARG A 72 2.09 3.02 17.69
N LYS A 73 2.30 1.77 18.05
CA LYS A 73 1.33 0.96 18.80
C LYS A 73 -0.02 0.92 18.04
N TRP A 74 -1.06 1.48 18.68
CA TRP A 74 -2.40 1.57 18.11
C TRP A 74 -2.58 2.74 17.14
N LEU A 75 -1.71 3.75 17.19
CA LEU A 75 -1.86 4.96 16.37
C LEU A 75 -1.33 4.73 14.96
N HIS A 76 -2.16 5.05 14.00
CA HIS A 76 -1.88 5.07 12.57
C HIS A 76 -2.09 6.47 12.02
N LEU A 77 -1.11 6.98 11.29
CA LEU A 77 -1.17 8.28 10.62
C LEU A 77 -0.73 8.13 9.17
N GLU A 78 -1.41 8.84 8.25
CA GLU A 78 -0.99 8.91 6.86
C GLU A 78 -1.09 10.32 6.31
N ALA A 79 -0.22 10.60 5.34
CA ALA A 79 -0.29 11.74 4.45
C ALA A 79 -0.22 11.25 3.01
N ARG A 80 -1.20 11.60 2.19
CA ARG A 80 -1.33 11.15 0.82
C ARG A 80 -1.44 12.33 -0.14
N TYR A 81 -0.98 12.13 -1.37
CA TYR A 81 -1.17 13.07 -2.45
C TYR A 81 -1.53 12.35 -3.75
N ASN A 82 -2.47 12.90 -4.52
CA ASN A 82 -3.05 12.28 -5.73
C ASN A 82 -3.69 10.91 -5.48
N TYR A 83 -4.11 10.60 -4.25
CA TYR A 83 -4.68 9.30 -3.90
C TYR A 83 -6.19 9.27 -4.12
N GLU A 84 -6.93 10.14 -3.50
CA GLU A 84 -8.38 10.24 -3.60
C GLU A 84 -8.82 10.88 -4.93
N ASN A 85 -8.08 11.88 -5.37
CA ASN A 85 -8.28 12.54 -6.66
C ASN A 85 -6.97 13.22 -7.11
N PHE A 86 -6.87 13.56 -8.38
CA PHE A 86 -5.74 14.30 -8.93
C PHE A 86 -5.65 15.71 -8.31
N ARG A 87 -4.44 16.18 -7.97
CA ARG A 87 -4.16 17.45 -7.28
C ARG A 87 -4.89 17.59 -5.95
N THR A 88 -5.00 16.49 -5.22
CA THR A 88 -5.67 16.41 -3.93
C THR A 88 -4.70 15.82 -2.92
N GLY A 89 -4.62 16.45 -1.77
CA GLY A 89 -3.90 15.93 -0.60
C GLY A 89 -4.86 15.44 0.46
N SER A 90 -4.40 14.55 1.32
CA SER A 90 -5.19 14.11 2.47
C SER A 90 -4.31 13.77 3.66
N LEU A 91 -4.87 13.93 4.85
CA LEU A 91 -4.27 13.55 6.12
C LEU A 91 -5.24 12.63 6.86
N TRP A 92 -4.71 11.50 7.34
CA TRP A 92 -5.49 10.44 7.93
C TRP A 92 -5.01 10.10 9.34
N MET A 93 -5.95 9.73 10.19
CA MET A 93 -5.69 9.18 11.50
C MET A 93 -6.54 7.93 11.72
N GLY A 94 -5.91 6.85 12.16
CA GLY A 94 -6.53 5.55 12.37
C GLY A 94 -6.09 4.86 13.65
N TYR A 95 -6.74 3.75 13.92
CA TYR A 95 -6.46 2.88 15.06
C TYR A 95 -6.15 1.47 14.58
N ASN A 96 -4.92 0.99 14.85
CA ASN A 96 -4.48 -0.35 14.48
C ASN A 96 -4.99 -1.39 15.48
N PHE A 97 -5.76 -2.34 14.97
CA PHE A 97 -6.14 -3.57 15.66
C PHE A 97 -5.42 -4.73 15.02
N THR A 98 -4.74 -5.55 15.83
CA THR A 98 -4.09 -6.78 15.37
C THR A 98 -4.48 -7.93 16.29
N TRP A 99 -4.90 -9.05 15.71
CA TRP A 99 -5.22 -10.27 16.45
C TRP A 99 -5.02 -11.54 15.63
N GLY A 100 -4.93 -12.64 16.34
CA GLY A 100 -4.70 -13.97 15.76
C GLY A 100 -3.24 -14.41 15.87
N LYS A 101 -3.01 -15.70 15.63
CA LYS A 101 -1.68 -16.34 15.66
C LYS A 101 -1.42 -17.07 14.34
N THR A 102 -2.24 -18.06 14.02
CA THR A 102 -2.13 -18.83 12.76
C THR A 102 -2.71 -18.06 11.58
N TRP A 103 -3.79 -17.33 11.82
CA TRP A 103 -4.42 -16.36 10.95
C TRP A 103 -4.20 -15.01 11.59
N GLN A 104 -3.47 -14.14 10.94
CA GLN A 104 -3.19 -12.80 11.45
C GLN A 104 -4.14 -11.83 10.78
N PHE A 105 -4.97 -11.20 11.59
CA PHE A 105 -5.87 -10.12 11.17
C PHE A 105 -5.31 -8.78 11.61
N GLU A 106 -5.33 -7.85 10.70
CA GLU A 106 -5.05 -6.45 10.96
C GLU A 106 -6.20 -5.62 10.40
N VAL A 107 -6.72 -4.69 11.18
CA VAL A 107 -7.80 -3.78 10.77
C VAL A 107 -7.49 -2.40 11.32
N THR A 108 -7.53 -1.42 10.46
CA THR A 108 -7.26 -0.01 10.78
C THR A 108 -8.42 0.84 10.31
N PRO A 109 -9.49 0.99 11.11
CA PRO A 109 -10.47 2.03 10.88
C PRO A 109 -9.81 3.40 11.01
N MET A 110 -10.13 4.31 10.09
CA MET A 110 -9.52 5.63 10.03
C MET A 110 -10.47 6.69 9.51
N VAL A 111 -10.12 7.95 9.73
CA VAL A 111 -10.80 9.09 9.16
C VAL A 111 -9.76 10.05 8.60
N GLY A 112 -10.05 10.61 7.43
CA GLY A 112 -9.20 11.57 6.74
C GLY A 112 -9.90 12.88 6.42
N GLY A 113 -9.11 13.95 6.42
CA GLY A 113 -9.46 15.22 5.80
C GLY A 113 -8.84 15.27 4.41
N VAL A 114 -9.64 15.55 3.40
CA VAL A 114 -9.27 15.62 1.98
C VAL A 114 -9.34 17.07 1.53
N PHE A 115 -8.32 17.56 0.81
CA PHE A 115 -8.23 18.97 0.42
C PHE A 115 -7.54 19.14 -0.94
N GLY A 116 -7.98 20.13 -1.70
CA GLY A 116 -7.45 20.45 -3.03
C GLY A 116 -8.51 20.44 -4.11
N ARG A 117 -8.38 19.62 -5.13
CA ARG A 117 -9.42 19.51 -6.17
C ARG A 117 -10.71 18.85 -5.63
N THR A 118 -10.60 18.03 -4.62
CA THR A 118 -11.70 17.50 -3.80
C THR A 118 -11.46 17.95 -2.38
N ASP A 119 -12.46 18.59 -1.79
CA ASP A 119 -12.45 19.00 -0.38
C ASP A 119 -13.50 18.20 0.38
N GLY A 120 -13.10 17.50 1.45
CA GLY A 120 -14.06 16.66 2.13
C GLY A 120 -13.53 15.95 3.37
N ILE A 121 -14.39 15.10 3.89
CA ILE A 121 -14.08 14.16 4.98
C ILE A 121 -14.27 12.75 4.44
N ALA A 122 -13.36 11.86 4.79
CA ALA A 122 -13.41 10.49 4.33
C ALA A 122 -13.27 9.52 5.52
N PRO A 123 -14.31 8.80 5.92
CA PRO A 123 -14.14 7.56 6.67
C PRO A 123 -13.53 6.49 5.79
N GLY A 124 -12.59 5.74 6.35
CA GLY A 124 -11.89 4.66 5.67
C GLY A 124 -11.60 3.48 6.59
N CYS A 125 -11.17 2.40 5.99
CA CYS A 125 -10.72 1.22 6.70
C CYS A 125 -9.72 0.46 5.83
N GLU A 126 -8.56 0.17 6.40
CA GLU A 126 -7.64 -0.82 5.86
C GLU A 126 -7.83 -2.12 6.62
N ALA A 127 -7.77 -3.25 5.93
CA ALA A 127 -7.81 -4.56 6.55
C ALA A 127 -6.89 -5.54 5.83
N SER A 128 -6.29 -6.44 6.59
CA SER A 128 -5.53 -7.55 6.03
C SER A 128 -5.76 -8.84 6.78
N LEU A 129 -5.62 -9.95 6.06
CA LEU A 129 -5.65 -11.30 6.58
C LEU A 129 -4.46 -12.06 6.02
N THR A 130 -3.54 -12.44 6.88
CA THR A 130 -2.38 -13.25 6.51
C THR A 130 -2.53 -14.69 7.02
N TRP A 131 -2.35 -15.63 6.10
CA TRP A 131 -2.29 -17.05 6.41
C TRP A 131 -1.16 -17.72 5.64
N LYS A 132 -0.12 -18.17 6.38
CA LYS A 132 1.08 -18.75 5.76
C LYS A 132 1.70 -17.79 4.73
N LYS A 133 1.67 -18.19 3.46
CA LYS A 133 2.22 -17.44 2.32
C LYS A 133 1.18 -16.62 1.57
N VAL A 134 -0.05 -16.60 2.03
CA VAL A 134 -1.14 -15.86 1.40
C VAL A 134 -1.52 -14.68 2.29
N ASN A 135 -1.62 -13.51 1.68
CA ASN A 135 -2.17 -12.32 2.30
C ASN A 135 -3.32 -11.80 1.44
N PHE A 136 -4.43 -11.51 2.07
CA PHE A 136 -5.52 -10.73 1.49
C PHE A 136 -5.51 -9.36 2.16
N SER A 137 -5.51 -8.30 1.40
CA SER A 137 -5.59 -6.94 1.91
C SER A 137 -6.61 -6.11 1.14
N ILE A 138 -7.17 -5.13 1.80
CA ILE A 138 -8.13 -4.21 1.21
C ILE A 138 -8.04 -2.85 1.88
N SER A 139 -7.95 -1.80 1.05
CA SER A 139 -8.13 -0.42 1.47
C SER A 139 -9.46 0.08 0.93
N ASN A 140 -10.25 0.69 1.81
CA ASN A 140 -11.56 1.23 1.46
C ASN A 140 -11.73 2.61 2.08
N GLU A 141 -12.35 3.50 1.33
CA GLU A 141 -12.78 4.80 1.84
C GLU A 141 -14.01 5.32 1.10
N TYR A 142 -14.74 6.16 1.77
CA TYR A 142 -15.82 6.91 1.15
C TYR A 142 -15.57 8.40 1.35
N VAL A 143 -15.39 9.13 0.26
CA VAL A 143 -15.14 10.57 0.30
C VAL A 143 -16.48 11.31 0.22
N PHE A 144 -16.79 12.06 1.27
CA PHE A 144 -17.87 13.02 1.31
C PHE A 144 -17.32 14.37 0.85
N ASP A 145 -17.61 14.74 -0.40
CA ASP A 145 -17.23 16.03 -0.97
C ASP A 145 -18.11 17.14 -0.36
N THR A 146 -17.48 18.11 0.31
CA THR A 146 -18.18 19.23 0.96
C THR A 146 -18.64 20.29 -0.03
N THR A 147 -18.10 20.30 -1.26
CA THR A 147 -18.44 21.27 -2.29
C THR A 147 -19.65 20.81 -3.11
N SER A 148 -19.74 19.52 -3.39
CA SER A 148 -20.81 18.96 -4.21
C SER A 148 -21.13 17.51 -3.84
N LYS A 149 -22.40 17.22 -3.58
CA LYS A 149 -22.83 15.82 -3.34
C LYS A 149 -22.58 14.88 -4.52
N SER A 150 -22.55 15.39 -5.73
CA SER A 150 -22.18 14.60 -6.92
C SER A 150 -20.67 14.29 -6.95
N GLY A 151 -19.88 14.95 -6.13
CA GLY A 151 -18.48 14.71 -5.89
C GLY A 151 -18.18 13.53 -4.99
N ASN A 152 -19.17 13.02 -4.25
CA ASN A 152 -18.98 11.86 -3.37
C ASN A 152 -18.60 10.63 -4.18
N PHE A 153 -17.69 9.80 -3.64
CA PHE A 153 -17.31 8.53 -4.27
C PHE A 153 -16.79 7.52 -3.26
N TYR A 154 -16.86 6.25 -3.65
CA TYR A 154 -16.28 5.14 -2.92
C TYR A 154 -15.02 4.67 -3.65
N TYR A 155 -13.90 4.64 -2.93
CA TYR A 155 -12.64 4.06 -3.35
C TYR A 155 -12.46 2.69 -2.73
N THR A 156 -11.87 1.76 -3.48
CA THR A 156 -11.46 0.46 -2.95
C THR A 156 -10.27 -0.10 -3.73
N TRP A 157 -9.38 -0.77 -2.99
CA TRP A 157 -8.21 -1.47 -3.52
C TRP A 157 -8.05 -2.82 -2.81
N PRO A 158 -8.79 -3.87 -3.23
CA PRO A 158 -8.56 -5.24 -2.76
C PRO A 158 -7.39 -5.89 -3.49
N GLN A 159 -6.61 -6.69 -2.77
CA GLN A 159 -5.44 -7.38 -3.28
C GLN A 159 -5.31 -8.75 -2.63
N ILE A 160 -4.91 -9.77 -3.40
CA ILE A 160 -4.48 -11.07 -2.91
C ILE A 160 -3.03 -11.31 -3.31
N THR A 161 -2.18 -11.58 -2.35
CA THR A 161 -0.73 -11.74 -2.51
C THR A 161 -0.32 -13.15 -2.15
N TYR A 162 0.53 -13.77 -2.98
CA TYR A 162 1.24 -15.00 -2.64
C TYR A 162 2.73 -14.71 -2.50
N GLN A 163 3.28 -14.96 -1.32
CA GLN A 163 4.71 -14.81 -1.02
C GLN A 163 5.45 -16.08 -1.46
N LEU A 164 6.16 -16.02 -2.60
CA LEU A 164 6.90 -17.17 -3.10
C LEU A 164 8.10 -17.48 -2.21
N ASN A 165 8.90 -16.45 -1.93
CA ASN A 165 10.08 -16.49 -1.06
C ASN A 165 10.27 -15.12 -0.38
N THR A 166 11.39 -14.88 0.30
CA THR A 166 11.65 -13.66 1.08
C THR A 166 11.75 -12.37 0.25
N TRP A 167 11.99 -12.49 -1.06
CA TRP A 167 12.22 -11.33 -1.93
C TRP A 167 11.24 -11.21 -3.10
N LEU A 168 10.40 -12.23 -3.35
CA LEU A 168 9.48 -12.26 -4.50
C LEU A 168 8.05 -12.59 -4.04
N ASN A 169 7.13 -11.74 -4.43
CA ASN A 169 5.69 -11.97 -4.30
C ASN A 169 4.95 -11.62 -5.59
N PHE A 170 3.74 -12.11 -5.73
CA PHE A 170 2.86 -11.79 -6.85
C PHE A 170 1.41 -12.01 -6.46
N GLY A 171 0.49 -11.50 -7.25
CA GLY A 171 -0.92 -11.68 -6.94
C GLY A 171 -1.86 -11.01 -7.89
N GLY A 172 -3.12 -11.01 -7.47
CA GLY A 172 -4.23 -10.34 -8.14
C GLY A 172 -4.64 -9.07 -7.39
N VAL A 173 -5.11 -8.08 -8.12
CA VAL A 173 -5.52 -6.79 -7.60
C VAL A 173 -6.74 -6.29 -8.36
N ALA A 174 -7.59 -5.54 -7.67
CA ALA A 174 -8.60 -4.72 -8.33
C ALA A 174 -8.59 -3.33 -7.72
N GLN A 175 -9.03 -2.33 -8.48
CA GLN A 175 -9.18 -0.98 -7.98
C GLN A 175 -10.43 -0.30 -8.52
N ARG A 176 -10.94 0.63 -7.72
CA ARG A 176 -11.96 1.57 -8.12
C ARG A 176 -11.58 2.92 -7.55
N THR A 177 -11.09 3.80 -8.41
CA THR A 177 -10.56 5.11 -8.02
C THR A 177 -11.11 6.23 -8.90
N ARG A 178 -11.10 7.45 -8.39
CA ARG A 178 -11.50 8.65 -9.12
C ARG A 178 -10.33 9.36 -9.80
N VAL A 179 -9.11 9.02 -9.45
CA VAL A 179 -7.89 9.72 -9.92
C VAL A 179 -7.84 9.78 -11.45
N PHE A 180 -8.24 8.73 -12.13
CA PHE A 180 -8.24 8.62 -13.60
C PHE A 180 -9.39 9.34 -14.30
N GLN A 181 -10.21 10.12 -13.59
CA GLN A 181 -11.42 10.74 -14.16
C GLN A 181 -12.35 9.75 -14.88
N THR A 182 -12.14 8.46 -14.69
CA THR A 182 -12.95 7.40 -15.26
C THR A 182 -14.34 7.41 -14.65
N LYS A 183 -15.28 6.71 -15.26
CA LYS A 183 -16.65 6.53 -14.75
C LYS A 183 -16.72 5.70 -13.47
N LEU A 184 -15.64 5.68 -12.66
CA LEU A 184 -15.50 4.84 -11.45
C LEU A 184 -15.71 3.35 -11.74
N GLY A 185 -15.30 2.89 -12.91
CA GLY A 185 -15.26 1.49 -13.26
C GLY A 185 -14.29 0.71 -12.39
N VAL A 186 -14.55 -0.58 -12.20
CA VAL A 186 -13.62 -1.48 -11.51
C VAL A 186 -12.58 -1.96 -12.51
N GLN A 187 -11.32 -1.62 -12.26
CA GLN A 187 -10.19 -2.17 -12.98
C GLN A 187 -9.67 -3.42 -12.26
N ARG A 188 -9.23 -4.41 -13.02
CA ARG A 188 -8.69 -5.67 -12.49
C ARG A 188 -7.32 -5.94 -13.08
N GLY A 189 -6.45 -6.52 -12.27
CA GLY A 189 -5.09 -6.73 -12.70
C GLY A 189 -4.35 -7.77 -11.91
N PHE A 190 -3.08 -7.83 -12.19
CA PHE A 190 -2.11 -8.63 -11.46
C PHE A 190 -0.87 -7.78 -11.18
N PHE A 191 -0.05 -8.28 -10.26
CA PHE A 191 1.20 -7.60 -9.91
C PHE A 191 2.30 -8.61 -9.60
N VAL A 192 3.54 -8.11 -9.69
CA VAL A 192 4.75 -8.76 -9.22
C VAL A 192 5.50 -7.75 -8.36
N GLY A 193 5.88 -8.18 -7.15
CA GLY A 193 6.62 -7.39 -6.18
C GLY A 193 7.96 -8.01 -5.84
N LEU A 194 8.96 -7.15 -5.70
CA LEU A 194 10.31 -7.46 -5.24
C LEU A 194 10.56 -6.73 -3.92
N GLN A 195 11.16 -7.44 -2.97
CA GLN A 195 11.53 -6.90 -1.67
C GLN A 195 13.03 -7.11 -1.42
N HIS A 196 13.72 -6.07 -1.03
CA HIS A 196 15.10 -6.14 -0.59
C HIS A 196 15.32 -5.28 0.64
N LYS A 197 15.47 -5.91 1.80
CA LYS A 197 15.53 -5.22 3.10
C LYS A 197 14.33 -4.29 3.29
N GLU A 198 14.59 -3.02 3.50
CA GLU A 198 13.59 -1.97 3.71
C GLU A 198 12.98 -1.42 2.42
N LEU A 199 13.48 -1.86 1.25
CA LEU A 199 13.02 -1.38 -0.05
C LEU A 199 12.11 -2.39 -0.73
N SER A 200 11.04 -1.90 -1.35
CA SER A 200 10.16 -2.67 -2.20
C SER A 200 10.01 -2.04 -3.58
N PHE A 201 9.79 -2.87 -4.57
CA PHE A 201 9.44 -2.46 -5.92
C PHE A 201 8.31 -3.37 -6.42
N THR A 202 7.18 -2.79 -6.81
CA THR A 202 6.03 -3.53 -7.30
C THR A 202 5.58 -2.97 -8.65
N THR A 203 5.25 -3.87 -9.56
CA THR A 203 4.65 -3.51 -10.85
C THR A 203 3.25 -4.10 -10.92
N TYR A 204 2.26 -3.25 -11.12
CA TYR A 204 0.87 -3.63 -11.36
C TYR A 204 0.53 -3.43 -12.83
N VAL A 205 -0.29 -4.33 -13.37
CA VAL A 205 -0.86 -4.19 -14.72
C VAL A 205 -2.36 -4.37 -14.59
N PHE A 206 -3.12 -3.33 -14.91
CA PHE A 206 -4.58 -3.32 -14.86
C PHE A 206 -5.17 -3.43 -16.27
N ASP A 207 -6.30 -4.12 -16.37
CA ASP A 207 -7.08 -4.34 -17.58
C ASP A 207 -6.23 -4.73 -18.80
N PRO A 208 -5.35 -5.74 -18.68
CA PRO A 208 -4.41 -6.13 -19.72
C PRO A 208 -5.13 -6.52 -21.01
N GLY A 209 -4.64 -6.00 -22.14
CA GLY A 209 -5.19 -6.30 -23.48
C GLY A 209 -6.43 -5.51 -23.83
N THR A 210 -6.81 -4.52 -23.07
CA THR A 210 -7.89 -3.57 -23.37
C THR A 210 -7.33 -2.20 -23.75
N SER A 211 -8.17 -1.31 -24.29
CA SER A 211 -7.81 0.09 -24.51
C SER A 211 -7.62 0.91 -23.24
N SER A 212 -7.97 0.34 -22.10
CA SER A 212 -7.83 0.94 -20.75
C SER A 212 -6.67 0.36 -19.97
N THR A 213 -5.74 -0.34 -20.64
CA THR A 213 -4.57 -0.92 -19.98
C THR A 213 -3.76 0.17 -19.32
N SER A 214 -3.49 -0.01 -18.01
CA SER A 214 -2.62 0.88 -17.25
C SER A 214 -1.55 0.09 -16.49
N VAL A 215 -0.40 0.72 -16.28
CA VAL A 215 0.72 0.17 -15.55
C VAL A 215 1.03 1.09 -14.37
N VAL A 216 1.18 0.51 -13.19
CA VAL A 216 1.62 1.25 -11.99
C VAL A 216 2.96 0.68 -11.55
N LEU A 217 3.94 1.56 -11.43
CA LEU A 217 5.25 1.25 -10.86
C LEU A 217 5.32 1.84 -9.47
N GLU A 218 5.51 0.99 -8.47
CA GLU A 218 5.52 1.39 -7.08
C GLU A 218 6.89 1.12 -6.46
N VAL A 219 7.42 2.10 -5.75
CA VAL A 219 8.62 2.00 -4.92
C VAL A 219 8.26 2.31 -3.49
N GLY A 220 8.62 1.43 -2.57
CA GLY A 220 8.40 1.59 -1.15
C GLY A 220 9.71 1.57 -0.36
N ALA A 221 9.73 2.29 0.76
CA ALA A 221 10.80 2.25 1.75
C ALA A 221 10.20 2.26 3.15
N SER A 222 10.75 1.41 4.05
CA SER A 222 10.38 1.38 5.48
C SER A 222 11.59 1.77 6.34
N PHE A 223 11.39 2.50 7.46
CA PHE A 223 12.48 2.99 8.32
C PHE A 223 12.00 3.35 9.73
#